data_7d51dd0ae3f71b93f9326da80f67aae3
#
_entry.id   7d51dd0ae3f71b93f9326da80f67aae3
#
_cell.length_a   1.000
_cell.length_b   1.000
_cell.length_c   1.000
_cell.angle_alpha   90.00
_cell.angle_beta   90.00
_cell.angle_gamma   90.00
#
_symmetry.space_group_name_H-M   'P 1'
#
loop_
_entity.id
_entity.type
_entity.pdbx_description
1 polymer ?
#
loop_
_entity_poly.entity_id
_entity_poly.type
_entity_poly.pdbx_seq_one_letter_code
_entity_poly.pdbx_strand_id
1 'polypeptide(L)'
;YDCEQLKPGDKTDKTLLLMRSVEMEKDPNYNGYTYVDTMNPEATQYYIELTHEQYKEKCGKRLGDSILGIFTDEPHRGTLMDAFGTGGDLARIPWSARIPEEFKKRFGYDLIPHLAEIYYKPEGRSVAQVKQHFVELCEQLFLESFMEPLNKWCDENNMIFTGHVLHEDCLTAQTVMNGSMMRNYEHMTYPGIDILSGYNKCYWVAKQIESAARQTGKKVLLSELYGCSGWQMR
;
A
#
# COMPACT_ATOMS: atom_id res chain seq x y z
N TYR A 1 -27.25 -11.18 0.28
CA TYR A 1 -27.15 -11.81 -1.05
C TYR A 1 -26.79 -13.27 -0.87
N ASP A 2 -27.57 -14.17 -1.47
CA ASP A 2 -27.20 -15.57 -1.58
C ASP A 2 -26.27 -15.70 -2.78
N CYS A 3 -24.98 -15.83 -2.53
CA CYS A 3 -23.98 -16.04 -3.55
C CYS A 3 -23.63 -17.53 -3.60
N GLU A 4 -23.74 -18.13 -4.79
CA GLU A 4 -23.33 -19.50 -5.05
C GLU A 4 -22.14 -19.49 -5.99
N GLN A 5 -21.15 -20.33 -5.72
CA GLN A 5 -20.06 -20.56 -6.68
C GLN A 5 -20.54 -21.50 -7.79
N LEU A 6 -20.46 -21.03 -9.03
CA LEU A 6 -20.78 -21.82 -10.20
C LEU A 6 -19.54 -22.54 -10.73
N LYS A 7 -19.72 -23.75 -11.22
CA LYS A 7 -18.71 -24.50 -11.95
C LYS A 7 -18.86 -24.31 -13.45
N PRO A 8 -17.83 -24.52 -14.25
CA PRO A 8 -17.95 -24.51 -15.69
C PRO A 8 -19.05 -25.49 -16.17
N GLY A 9 -20.02 -24.96 -16.92
CA GLY A 9 -21.16 -25.73 -17.42
C GLY A 9 -22.45 -25.57 -16.61
N ASP A 10 -22.43 -25.00 -15.43
CA ASP A 10 -23.63 -24.69 -14.66
C ASP A 10 -24.47 -23.63 -15.36
N LYS A 11 -25.79 -23.74 -15.23
CA LYS A 11 -26.74 -22.75 -15.74
C LYS A 11 -27.37 -22.00 -14.57
N THR A 12 -27.52 -20.70 -14.72
CA THR A 12 -28.19 -19.85 -13.73
C THR A 12 -29.06 -18.81 -14.41
N ASP A 13 -30.17 -18.45 -13.79
CA ASP A 13 -31.02 -17.30 -14.11
C ASP A 13 -30.68 -16.07 -13.28
N LYS A 14 -29.71 -16.20 -12.37
CA LYS A 14 -29.21 -15.13 -11.50
C LYS A 14 -28.15 -14.29 -12.23
N THR A 15 -27.85 -13.12 -11.70
CA THR A 15 -26.75 -12.28 -12.19
C THR A 15 -25.41 -12.99 -11.96
N LEU A 16 -24.63 -13.12 -13.02
CA LEU A 16 -23.29 -13.70 -12.94
C LEU A 16 -22.27 -12.61 -12.60
N LEU A 17 -21.52 -12.80 -11.54
CA LEU A 17 -20.36 -11.98 -11.17
C LEU A 17 -19.09 -12.76 -11.53
N LEU A 18 -18.36 -12.26 -12.53
CA LEU A 18 -17.08 -12.83 -12.93
C LEU A 18 -15.92 -12.01 -12.34
N MET A 19 -15.10 -12.66 -11.54
CA MET A 19 -13.87 -12.08 -10.98
C MET A 19 -12.66 -12.75 -11.62
N ARG A 20 -11.69 -11.95 -12.00
CA ARG A 20 -10.43 -12.42 -12.59
C ARG A 20 -9.25 -11.76 -11.93
N SER A 21 -8.23 -12.54 -11.57
CA SER A 21 -6.90 -12.01 -11.31
C SER A 21 -6.25 -11.70 -12.65
N VAL A 22 -5.74 -10.49 -12.79
CA VAL A 22 -5.03 -10.03 -13.98
C VAL A 22 -3.73 -9.37 -13.57
N GLU A 23 -2.72 -9.49 -14.41
CA GLU A 23 -1.50 -8.70 -14.24
C GLU A 23 -1.82 -7.22 -14.46
N MET A 24 -1.11 -6.35 -13.73
CA MET A 24 -1.17 -4.92 -13.99
C MET A 24 -0.64 -4.62 -15.40
N GLU A 25 -1.19 -3.60 -16.02
CA GLU A 25 -0.70 -3.12 -17.29
C GLU A 25 0.72 -2.56 -17.16
N LYS A 26 1.49 -2.69 -18.23
CA LYS A 26 2.81 -2.08 -18.31
C LYS A 26 2.67 -0.57 -18.37
N ASP A 27 3.46 0.13 -17.58
CA ASP A 27 3.42 1.59 -17.49
C ASP A 27 4.80 2.20 -17.75
N PRO A 28 4.89 3.28 -18.53
CA PRO A 28 6.14 4.02 -18.72
C PRO A 28 6.79 4.49 -17.43
N ASN A 29 6.02 4.82 -16.40
CA ASN A 29 6.52 5.20 -15.08
C ASN A 29 7.31 4.07 -14.39
N TYR A 30 7.06 2.82 -14.79
CA TYR A 30 7.81 1.64 -14.33
C TYR A 30 8.76 1.10 -15.42
N ASN A 31 9.32 1.99 -16.24
CA ASN A 31 10.22 1.63 -17.34
C ASN A 31 9.62 0.60 -18.34
N GLY A 32 8.32 0.65 -18.55
CA GLY A 32 7.60 -0.29 -19.40
C GLY A 32 7.34 -1.66 -18.81
N TYR A 33 7.55 -1.82 -17.50
CA TYR A 33 7.20 -3.02 -16.73
C TYR A 33 5.90 -2.81 -15.93
N THR A 34 5.47 -3.83 -15.22
CA THR A 34 4.36 -3.78 -14.29
C THR A 34 4.82 -3.34 -12.89
N TYR A 35 3.92 -2.83 -12.08
CA TYR A 35 4.23 -2.58 -10.67
C TYR A 35 4.43 -3.92 -9.92
N VAL A 36 5.32 -3.90 -8.93
CA VAL A 36 5.65 -5.09 -8.13
C VAL A 36 4.53 -5.45 -7.14
N ASP A 37 4.39 -6.73 -6.82
CA ASP A 37 3.51 -7.18 -5.73
C ASP A 37 4.17 -6.91 -4.37
N THR A 38 3.89 -5.74 -3.80
CA THR A 38 4.41 -5.30 -2.50
C THR A 38 3.80 -6.07 -1.30
N MET A 39 2.77 -6.87 -1.53
CA MET A 39 2.22 -7.79 -0.54
C MET A 39 2.89 -9.16 -0.55
N ASN A 40 3.87 -9.35 -1.43
CA ASN A 40 4.67 -10.58 -1.54
C ASN A 40 6.08 -10.36 -0.97
N PRO A 41 6.45 -10.99 0.15
CA PRO A 41 7.77 -10.82 0.76
C PRO A 41 8.91 -11.34 -0.12
N GLU A 42 8.67 -12.33 -0.97
CA GLU A 42 9.69 -12.83 -1.90
C GLU A 42 10.06 -11.77 -2.95
N ALA A 43 9.06 -11.02 -3.44
CA ALA A 43 9.28 -9.92 -4.37
C ALA A 43 10.11 -8.79 -3.73
N THR A 44 9.82 -8.45 -2.48
CA THR A 44 10.58 -7.44 -1.72
C THR A 44 12.00 -7.93 -1.41
N GLN A 45 12.16 -9.19 -1.03
CA GLN A 45 13.47 -9.77 -0.81
C GLN A 45 14.34 -9.70 -2.08
N TYR A 46 13.75 -10.05 -3.21
CA TYR A 46 14.44 -9.95 -4.50
C TYR A 46 14.78 -8.48 -4.87
N TYR A 47 13.89 -7.55 -4.56
CA TYR A 47 14.17 -6.12 -4.72
C TYR A 47 15.35 -5.65 -3.86
N ILE A 48 15.42 -6.10 -2.60
CA ILE A 48 16.55 -5.81 -1.71
C ILE A 48 17.86 -6.36 -2.30
N GLU A 49 17.86 -7.59 -2.79
CA GLU A 49 19.04 -8.20 -3.39
C GLU A 49 19.53 -7.46 -4.65
N LEU A 50 18.60 -7.04 -5.51
CA LEU A 50 18.94 -6.34 -6.75
C LEU A 50 19.35 -4.88 -6.56
N THR A 51 18.94 -4.25 -5.47
CA THR A 51 19.19 -2.82 -5.24
C THR A 51 20.02 -2.57 -4.00
N HIS A 52 19.51 -2.86 -2.83
CA HIS A 52 20.10 -2.52 -1.54
C HIS A 52 21.44 -3.24 -1.31
N GLU A 53 21.51 -4.54 -1.58
CA GLU A 53 22.73 -5.30 -1.45
C GLU A 53 23.79 -4.86 -2.49
N GLN A 54 23.38 -4.39 -3.67
CA GLN A 54 24.30 -3.83 -4.66
C GLN A 54 24.88 -2.49 -4.18
N TYR A 55 24.10 -1.65 -3.51
CA TYR A 55 24.63 -0.45 -2.87
C TYR A 55 25.61 -0.81 -1.75
N LYS A 56 25.27 -1.79 -0.92
CA LYS A 56 26.16 -2.28 0.14
C LYS A 56 27.49 -2.78 -0.41
N GLU A 57 27.46 -3.61 -1.44
CA GLU A 57 28.66 -4.13 -2.09
C GLU A 57 29.54 -3.01 -2.67
N LYS A 58 28.94 -2.08 -3.41
CA LYS A 58 29.66 -1.03 -4.14
C LYS A 58 30.12 0.14 -3.27
N CYS A 59 29.34 0.49 -2.27
CA CYS A 59 29.60 1.66 -1.43
C CYS A 59 30.32 1.32 -0.12
N GLY A 60 30.21 0.08 0.35
CA GLY A 60 30.94 -0.43 1.52
C GLY A 60 30.77 0.46 2.75
N LYS A 61 31.88 0.95 3.28
CA LYS A 61 31.93 1.79 4.52
C LYS A 61 31.19 3.13 4.43
N ARG A 62 30.71 3.52 3.25
CA ARG A 62 29.94 4.76 3.08
C ARG A 62 28.50 4.63 3.55
N LEU A 63 27.98 3.40 3.68
CA LEU A 63 26.65 3.18 4.26
C LEU A 63 26.68 3.51 5.74
N GLY A 64 25.71 4.29 6.18
CA GLY A 64 25.61 4.79 7.54
C GLY A 64 26.61 5.93 7.89
N ASP A 65 27.45 6.34 6.94
CA ASP A 65 28.41 7.43 7.09
C ASP A 65 28.06 8.60 6.14
N SER A 66 28.45 8.51 4.87
CA SER A 66 28.14 9.55 3.87
C SER A 66 26.86 9.23 3.05
N ILE A 67 26.43 7.99 3.02
CA ILE A 67 25.12 7.55 2.53
C ILE A 67 24.29 7.22 3.77
N LEU A 68 23.47 8.18 4.19
CA LEU A 68 22.79 8.09 5.48
C LEU A 68 21.54 7.21 5.48
N GLY A 69 20.89 7.02 4.34
CA GLY A 69 19.64 6.30 4.31
C GLY A 69 19.15 5.96 2.91
N ILE A 70 18.01 5.30 2.89
CA ILE A 70 17.23 4.98 1.70
C ILE A 70 15.92 5.75 1.77
N PHE A 71 15.57 6.39 0.68
CA PHE A 71 14.29 7.08 0.49
C PHE A 71 13.39 6.22 -0.39
N THR A 72 12.18 6.00 0.06
CA THR A 72 11.14 5.29 -0.70
C THR A 72 10.05 6.27 -1.12
N ASP A 73 9.90 6.41 -2.43
CA ASP A 73 8.96 7.33 -3.06
C ASP A 73 7.65 6.63 -3.38
N GLU A 74 6.58 7.06 -2.73
CA GLU A 74 5.19 6.64 -2.94
C GLU A 74 4.93 5.12 -3.07
N PRO A 75 5.47 4.26 -2.19
CA PRO A 75 5.14 2.85 -2.25
C PRO A 75 3.66 2.63 -1.94
N HIS A 76 3.06 1.68 -2.62
CA HIS A 76 1.66 1.33 -2.43
C HIS A 76 1.43 -0.18 -2.68
N ARG A 77 0.23 -0.67 -2.42
CA ARG A 77 -0.09 -2.12 -2.56
C ARG A 77 -0.65 -2.50 -3.93
N GLY A 78 -0.28 -1.77 -4.96
CA GLY A 78 -0.70 -2.05 -6.33
C GLY A 78 -1.92 -1.26 -6.76
N THR A 79 -2.86 -1.90 -7.41
CA THR A 79 -4.03 -1.24 -7.98
C THR A 79 -4.81 -0.45 -6.93
N LEU A 80 -5.17 0.78 -7.29
CA LEU A 80 -6.20 1.55 -6.62
C LEU A 80 -7.44 0.70 -6.41
N MET A 81 -8.03 0.80 -5.24
CA MET A 81 -9.38 0.28 -5.02
C MET A 81 -10.39 1.20 -5.73
N ASP A 82 -10.28 1.29 -7.05
CA ASP A 82 -11.14 2.13 -7.87
C ASP A 82 -12.59 1.83 -7.57
N ALA A 83 -13.38 2.90 -7.43
CA ALA A 83 -14.81 2.81 -7.10
C ALA A 83 -15.14 2.07 -5.79
N PHE A 84 -14.17 1.80 -4.95
CA PHE A 84 -14.38 1.16 -3.66
C PHE A 84 -15.20 2.04 -2.72
N GLY A 85 -16.50 1.91 -2.79
CA GLY A 85 -17.46 2.72 -2.05
C GLY A 85 -18.17 3.81 -2.85
N THR A 86 -17.81 4.04 -4.11
CA THR A 86 -18.42 5.09 -4.96
C THR A 86 -19.47 4.58 -5.94
N GLY A 87 -19.62 3.24 -6.09
CA GLY A 87 -20.62 2.67 -6.99
C GLY A 87 -20.26 2.71 -8.48
N GLY A 88 -18.98 2.85 -8.80
CA GLY A 88 -18.51 2.77 -10.19
C GLY A 88 -18.64 1.38 -10.79
N ASP A 89 -18.74 1.30 -12.11
CA ASP A 89 -19.02 0.06 -12.84
C ASP A 89 -17.87 -0.95 -12.85
N LEU A 90 -16.65 -0.51 -12.61
CA LEU A 90 -15.46 -1.36 -12.60
C LEU A 90 -14.76 -1.23 -11.25
N ALA A 91 -14.95 -2.22 -10.42
CA ALA A 91 -14.23 -2.32 -9.18
C ALA A 91 -12.97 -3.16 -9.39
N ARG A 92 -11.82 -2.53 -9.23
CA ARG A 92 -10.53 -3.21 -9.10
C ARG A 92 -10.15 -3.23 -7.64
N ILE A 93 -9.55 -4.33 -7.20
CA ILE A 93 -8.97 -4.46 -5.87
C ILE A 93 -7.54 -4.95 -6.00
N PRO A 94 -6.64 -4.58 -5.09
CA PRO A 94 -5.31 -5.16 -5.06
C PRO A 94 -5.42 -6.66 -4.84
N TRP A 95 -4.54 -7.41 -5.47
CA TRP A 95 -4.52 -8.86 -5.35
C TRP A 95 -3.10 -9.39 -5.30
N SER A 96 -2.86 -10.29 -4.37
CA SER A 96 -1.69 -11.15 -4.29
C SER A 96 -2.13 -12.60 -4.20
N ALA A 97 -1.32 -13.51 -4.70
CA ALA A 97 -1.59 -14.95 -4.60
C ALA A 97 -1.71 -15.43 -3.14
N ARG A 98 -1.14 -14.69 -2.21
CA ARG A 98 -1.16 -15.01 -0.77
C ARG A 98 -2.49 -14.65 -0.08
N ILE A 99 -3.27 -13.76 -0.65
CA ILE A 99 -4.48 -13.21 0.00
C ILE A 99 -5.44 -14.30 0.48
N PRO A 100 -5.83 -15.32 -0.29
CA PRO A 100 -6.79 -16.32 0.19
C PRO A 100 -6.34 -17.08 1.42
N GLU A 101 -5.08 -17.52 1.43
CA GLU A 101 -4.51 -18.27 2.56
C GLU A 101 -4.35 -17.40 3.81
N GLU A 102 -3.76 -16.21 3.67
CA GLU A 102 -3.55 -15.28 4.78
C GLU A 102 -4.87 -14.76 5.34
N PHE A 103 -5.88 -14.56 4.48
CA PHE A 103 -7.22 -14.20 4.92
C PHE A 103 -7.84 -15.27 5.82
N LYS A 104 -7.81 -16.52 5.37
CA LYS A 104 -8.33 -17.65 6.15
C LYS A 104 -7.60 -17.81 7.48
N LYS A 105 -6.28 -17.68 7.46
CA LYS A 105 -5.42 -17.79 8.65
C LYS A 105 -5.76 -16.72 9.70
N ARG A 106 -6.00 -15.48 9.27
CA ARG A 106 -6.20 -14.34 10.18
C ARG A 106 -7.64 -14.17 10.64
N PHE A 107 -8.60 -14.44 9.76
CA PHE A 107 -10.02 -14.19 10.04
C PHE A 107 -10.85 -15.46 10.24
N GLY A 108 -10.28 -16.65 10.01
CA GLY A 108 -10.91 -17.94 10.34
C GLY A 108 -11.96 -18.43 9.33
N TYR A 109 -12.11 -17.78 8.16
CA TYR A 109 -13.03 -18.21 7.11
C TYR A 109 -12.44 -17.96 5.71
N ASP A 110 -12.99 -18.63 4.70
CA ASP A 110 -12.51 -18.50 3.32
C ASP A 110 -13.01 -17.21 2.67
N LEU A 111 -12.11 -16.45 2.04
CA LEU A 111 -12.44 -15.20 1.34
C LEU A 111 -13.26 -15.45 0.06
N ILE A 112 -12.90 -16.48 -0.71
CA ILE A 112 -13.41 -16.66 -2.08
C ILE A 112 -14.95 -16.72 -2.15
N PRO A 113 -15.66 -17.46 -1.27
CA PRO A 113 -17.12 -17.45 -1.27
C PRO A 113 -17.77 -16.10 -0.98
N HIS A 114 -17.01 -15.19 -0.37
CA HIS A 114 -17.47 -13.88 0.10
C HIS A 114 -17.00 -12.70 -0.77
N LEU A 115 -16.29 -12.96 -1.88
CA LEU A 115 -15.75 -11.90 -2.73
C LEU A 115 -16.82 -10.91 -3.22
N ALA A 116 -18.03 -11.36 -3.49
CA ALA A 116 -19.12 -10.50 -3.90
C ALA A 116 -19.47 -9.43 -2.85
N GLU A 117 -19.30 -9.73 -1.57
CA GLU A 117 -19.59 -8.82 -0.46
C GLU A 117 -18.59 -7.65 -0.35
N ILE A 118 -17.43 -7.75 -1.00
CA ILE A 118 -16.47 -6.64 -1.11
C ILE A 118 -17.07 -5.52 -1.97
N TYR A 119 -17.84 -5.87 -2.99
CA TYR A 119 -18.42 -4.94 -3.96
C TYR A 119 -19.83 -4.52 -3.60
N TYR A 120 -20.61 -5.40 -3.02
CA TYR A 120 -22.02 -5.17 -2.71
C TYR A 120 -22.25 -5.02 -1.21
N LYS A 121 -23.08 -4.07 -0.85
CA LYS A 121 -23.48 -3.88 0.55
C LYS A 121 -24.56 -4.88 0.92
N PRO A 122 -24.40 -5.62 2.02
CA PRO A 122 -25.50 -6.39 2.59
C PRO A 122 -26.65 -5.47 3.00
N GLU A 123 -27.88 -5.94 2.85
CA GLU A 123 -29.05 -5.19 3.26
C GLU A 123 -28.98 -4.80 4.75
N GLY A 124 -29.30 -3.56 5.06
CA GLY A 124 -29.30 -3.02 6.43
C GLY A 124 -27.91 -2.75 7.04
N ARG A 125 -26.81 -2.91 6.28
CA ARG A 125 -25.45 -2.62 6.74
C ARG A 125 -24.77 -1.57 5.88
N SER A 126 -23.94 -0.76 6.50
CA SER A 126 -23.16 0.26 5.77
C SER A 126 -21.96 -0.34 5.03
N VAL A 127 -21.30 -1.35 5.62
CA VAL A 127 -20.13 -2.04 5.08
C VAL A 127 -20.22 -3.51 5.45
N ALA A 128 -19.84 -4.40 4.53
CA ALA A 128 -19.69 -5.82 4.83
C ALA A 128 -18.44 -6.08 5.68
N GLN A 129 -18.51 -7.00 6.62
CA GLN A 129 -17.38 -7.38 7.46
C GLN A 129 -16.20 -7.90 6.63
N VAL A 130 -16.47 -8.70 5.61
CA VAL A 130 -15.44 -9.23 4.70
C VAL A 130 -14.67 -8.10 3.99
N LYS A 131 -15.34 -7.00 3.67
CA LYS A 131 -14.72 -5.82 3.08
C LYS A 131 -13.72 -5.16 4.05
N GLN A 132 -14.09 -5.05 5.31
CA GLN A 132 -13.19 -4.52 6.35
C GLN A 132 -11.99 -5.44 6.54
N HIS A 133 -12.21 -6.74 6.66
CA HIS A 133 -11.14 -7.73 6.78
C HIS A 133 -10.22 -7.74 5.56
N PHE A 134 -10.76 -7.57 4.36
CA PHE A 134 -9.95 -7.49 3.14
C PHE A 134 -9.03 -6.27 3.12
N VAL A 135 -9.56 -5.09 3.47
CA VAL A 135 -8.77 -3.85 3.54
C VAL A 135 -7.68 -3.97 4.59
N GLU A 136 -8.04 -4.45 5.77
CA GLU A 136 -7.10 -4.70 6.87
C GLU A 136 -5.99 -5.68 6.47
N LEU A 137 -6.35 -6.78 5.80
CA LEU A 137 -5.38 -7.76 5.32
C LEU A 137 -4.40 -7.14 4.31
N CYS A 138 -4.91 -6.41 3.33
CA CYS A 138 -4.05 -5.79 2.31
C CYS A 138 -3.04 -4.80 2.94
N GLU A 139 -3.47 -4.04 3.94
CA GLU A 139 -2.57 -3.16 4.68
C GLU A 139 -1.53 -3.96 5.45
N GLN A 140 -1.94 -4.95 6.22
CA GLN A 140 -1.02 -5.79 7.00
C GLN A 140 0.00 -6.49 6.11
N LEU A 141 -0.43 -7.07 4.99
CA LEU A 141 0.48 -7.72 4.06
C LEU A 141 1.47 -6.73 3.43
N PHE A 142 1.06 -5.51 3.12
CA PHE A 142 1.95 -4.48 2.63
C PHE A 142 3.00 -4.08 3.68
N LEU A 143 2.58 -3.84 4.91
CA LEU A 143 3.49 -3.48 5.99
C LEU A 143 4.51 -4.59 6.26
N GLU A 144 4.03 -5.82 6.45
CA GLU A 144 4.85 -6.99 6.76
C GLU A 144 5.76 -7.43 5.60
N SER A 145 5.30 -7.26 4.36
CA SER A 145 6.03 -7.73 3.19
C SER A 145 6.93 -6.69 2.54
N PHE A 146 6.68 -5.40 2.73
CA PHE A 146 7.43 -4.33 2.09
C PHE A 146 8.09 -3.38 3.10
N MET A 147 7.30 -2.71 3.93
CA MET A 147 7.81 -1.66 4.80
C MET A 147 8.75 -2.21 5.88
N GLU A 148 8.34 -3.27 6.56
CA GLU A 148 9.12 -3.88 7.64
C GLU A 148 10.45 -4.48 7.16
N PRO A 149 10.53 -5.26 6.07
CA PRO A 149 11.79 -5.77 5.56
C PRO A 149 12.77 -4.68 5.13
N LEU A 150 12.29 -3.59 4.52
CA LEU A 150 13.15 -2.46 4.14
C LEU A 150 13.68 -1.71 5.36
N ASN A 151 12.82 -1.43 6.34
CA ASN A 151 13.25 -0.80 7.59
C ASN A 151 14.29 -1.67 8.31
N LYS A 152 14.04 -2.97 8.41
CA LYS A 152 14.95 -3.92 9.01
C LYS A 152 16.31 -3.93 8.32
N TRP A 153 16.33 -3.98 6.98
CA TRP A 153 17.57 -3.94 6.21
C TRP A 153 18.35 -2.64 6.50
N CYS A 154 17.66 -1.50 6.55
CA CYS A 154 18.29 -0.22 6.88
C CYS A 154 18.88 -0.23 8.30
N ASP A 155 18.14 -0.70 9.29
CA ASP A 155 18.61 -0.79 10.68
C ASP A 155 19.85 -1.69 10.80
N GLU A 156 19.88 -2.84 10.14
CA GLU A 156 21.00 -3.77 10.12
C GLU A 156 22.28 -3.20 9.45
N ASN A 157 22.11 -2.16 8.62
CA ASN A 157 23.20 -1.48 7.93
C ASN A 157 23.49 -0.06 8.45
N ASN A 158 22.97 0.30 9.64
CA ASN A 158 23.08 1.62 10.24
C ASN A 158 22.58 2.77 9.34
N MET A 159 21.53 2.50 8.58
CA MET A 159 20.94 3.44 7.66
C MET A 159 19.57 3.91 8.13
N ILE A 160 19.17 5.06 7.66
CA ILE A 160 17.85 5.63 7.86
C ILE A 160 16.93 5.08 6.77
N PHE A 161 15.75 4.59 7.16
CA PHE A 161 14.65 4.33 6.24
C PHE A 161 13.66 5.50 6.31
N THR A 162 13.44 6.16 5.18
CA THR A 162 12.56 7.32 5.07
C THR A 162 11.80 7.31 3.75
N GLY A 163 10.87 8.21 3.60
CA GLY A 163 10.05 8.39 2.42
C GLY A 163 8.63 8.82 2.78
N HIS A 164 7.74 8.73 1.84
CA HIS A 164 6.32 8.98 2.01
C HIS A 164 5.52 7.97 1.17
N VAL A 165 4.21 7.92 1.40
CA VAL A 165 3.33 6.97 0.71
C VAL A 165 2.36 7.70 -0.22
N LEU A 166 1.83 6.99 -1.20
CA LEU A 166 0.99 7.57 -2.24
C LEU A 166 -0.35 8.06 -1.70
N HIS A 167 -0.80 9.23 -2.18
CA HIS A 167 -2.11 9.85 -1.90
C HIS A 167 -2.40 10.15 -0.42
N GLU A 168 -1.72 11.13 0.08
CA GLU A 168 -1.84 11.60 1.47
C GLU A 168 -3.01 12.56 1.70
N ASP A 169 -3.64 13.08 0.64
CA ASP A 169 -4.52 14.25 0.65
C ASP A 169 -5.78 14.12 1.52
N CYS A 170 -6.38 12.94 1.60
CA CYS A 170 -7.56 12.71 2.40
C CYS A 170 -7.67 11.26 2.88
N LEU A 171 -8.46 11.04 3.94
CA LEU A 171 -8.63 9.71 4.53
C LEU A 171 -9.15 8.66 3.53
N THR A 172 -10.01 9.07 2.61
CA THR A 172 -10.51 8.18 1.56
C THR A 172 -9.39 7.74 0.64
N ALA A 173 -8.58 8.68 0.15
CA ALA A 173 -7.44 8.38 -0.70
C ALA A 173 -6.41 7.49 0.01
N GLN A 174 -6.06 7.81 1.26
CA GLN A 174 -5.19 6.98 2.08
C GLN A 174 -5.70 5.54 2.20
N THR A 175 -6.98 5.37 2.55
CA THR A 175 -7.57 4.04 2.71
C THR A 175 -7.55 3.23 1.41
N VAL A 176 -7.85 3.90 0.30
CA VAL A 176 -7.87 3.28 -1.03
C VAL A 176 -6.49 2.79 -1.44
N MET A 177 -5.44 3.59 -1.17
CA MET A 177 -4.08 3.29 -1.63
C MET A 177 -3.29 2.44 -0.65
N ASN A 178 -3.29 2.79 0.62
CA ASN A 178 -2.34 2.26 1.60
C ASN A 178 -3.00 1.71 2.87
N GLY A 179 -4.23 2.09 3.17
CA GLY A 179 -4.84 1.82 4.47
C GLY A 179 -4.57 2.97 5.45
N SER A 180 -3.98 2.68 6.60
CA SER A 180 -3.63 3.70 7.59
C SER A 180 -2.22 4.23 7.38
N MET A 181 -2.11 5.49 7.01
CA MET A 181 -0.78 6.13 6.90
C MET A 181 -0.01 6.14 8.21
N MET A 182 -0.70 6.28 9.33
CA MET A 182 -0.05 6.28 10.64
C MET A 182 0.68 4.96 10.92
N ARG A 183 0.16 3.83 10.45
CA ARG A 183 0.85 2.52 10.54
C ARG A 183 2.08 2.46 9.64
N ASN A 184 2.04 3.06 8.46
CA ASN A 184 3.21 3.14 7.59
C ASN A 184 4.36 3.91 8.27
N TYR A 185 4.05 5.00 8.96
CA TYR A 185 5.05 5.78 9.68
C TYR A 185 5.76 5.02 10.81
N GLU A 186 5.12 4.00 11.40
CA GLU A 186 5.76 3.14 12.42
C GLU A 186 6.99 2.41 11.86
N HIS A 187 6.98 2.05 10.59
CA HIS A 187 8.06 1.32 9.92
C HIS A 187 9.14 2.20 9.30
N MET A 188 9.04 3.53 9.41
CA MET A 188 10.06 4.45 8.93
C MET A 188 10.92 4.97 10.07
N THR A 189 12.25 5.04 9.90
CA THR A 189 13.15 5.70 10.85
C THR A 189 12.84 7.19 10.95
N TYR A 190 12.69 7.83 9.79
CA TYR A 190 12.22 9.21 9.65
C TYR A 190 10.95 9.21 8.82
N PRO A 191 9.78 9.22 9.45
CA PRO A 191 8.52 9.32 8.70
C PRO A 191 8.48 10.57 7.84
N GLY A 192 7.94 10.45 6.63
CA GLY A 192 7.85 11.55 5.68
C GLY A 192 6.45 11.77 5.14
N ILE A 193 6.23 12.97 4.64
CA ILE A 193 5.04 13.40 3.90
C ILE A 193 5.45 14.12 2.64
N ASP A 194 4.55 14.15 1.66
CA ASP A 194 4.71 14.92 0.44
C ASP A 194 3.65 16.02 0.34
N ILE A 195 4.13 17.27 0.15
CA ILE A 195 3.29 18.46 -0.04
C ILE A 195 3.78 19.17 -1.30
N LEU A 196 3.39 18.64 -2.47
CA LEU A 196 3.99 18.99 -3.75
C LEU A 196 3.69 20.39 -4.24
N SER A 197 2.58 20.97 -3.97
CA SER A 197 2.23 22.25 -4.60
C SER A 197 1.55 23.22 -3.66
N GLY A 198 1.54 24.49 -4.03
CA GLY A 198 0.76 25.52 -3.35
C GLY A 198 -0.76 25.30 -3.39
N TYR A 199 -1.21 24.33 -4.16
CA TYR A 199 -2.61 23.89 -4.19
C TYR A 199 -2.92 22.87 -3.09
N ASN A 200 -1.91 22.12 -2.62
CA ASN A 200 -2.08 21.20 -1.51
C ASN A 200 -2.15 21.99 -0.18
N LYS A 201 -3.37 22.11 0.34
CA LYS A 201 -3.64 22.81 1.61
C LYS A 201 -3.88 21.83 2.76
N CYS A 202 -3.40 20.63 2.66
CA CYS A 202 -3.73 19.52 3.54
C CYS A 202 -2.83 19.47 4.78
N TYR A 203 -2.87 20.50 5.63
CA TYR A 203 -2.05 20.59 6.85
C TYR A 203 -2.32 19.50 7.89
N TRP A 204 -3.46 18.82 7.81
CA TRP A 204 -3.79 17.76 8.74
C TRP A 204 -2.88 16.52 8.60
N VAL A 205 -2.29 16.30 7.43
CA VAL A 205 -1.28 15.24 7.20
C VAL A 205 -0.06 15.47 8.10
N ALA A 206 0.38 16.73 8.24
CA ALA A 206 1.45 17.08 9.16
C ALA A 206 1.09 16.74 10.62
N LYS A 207 -0.18 16.82 10.98
CA LYS A 207 -0.66 16.40 12.29
C LYS A 207 -0.72 14.89 12.46
N GLN A 208 -1.04 14.16 11.41
CA GLN A 208 -0.99 12.69 11.44
C GLN A 208 0.45 12.20 11.68
N ILE A 209 1.41 12.69 10.90
CA ILE A 209 2.82 12.28 11.04
C ILE A 209 3.38 12.69 12.40
N GLU A 210 3.09 13.90 12.89
CA GLU A 210 3.49 14.35 14.23
C GLU A 210 2.92 13.42 15.31
N SER A 211 1.65 13.06 15.20
CA SER A 211 0.99 12.16 16.15
C SER A 211 1.60 10.77 16.16
N ALA A 212 1.83 10.18 14.98
CA ALA A 212 2.47 8.89 14.85
C ALA A 212 3.89 8.91 15.41
N ALA A 213 4.67 9.95 15.08
CA ALA A 213 6.03 10.11 15.56
C ALA A 213 6.13 10.21 17.09
N ARG A 214 5.21 10.97 17.72
CA ARG A 214 5.15 11.06 19.18
C ARG A 214 4.85 9.72 19.84
N GLN A 215 3.92 8.96 19.27
CA GLN A 215 3.51 7.66 19.80
C GLN A 215 4.63 6.61 19.67
N THR A 216 5.44 6.70 18.63
CA THR A 216 6.51 5.75 18.31
C THR A 216 7.91 6.24 18.72
N GLY A 217 8.00 7.42 19.33
CA GLY A 217 9.27 7.99 19.81
C GLY A 217 10.21 8.51 18.69
N LYS A 218 9.70 8.71 17.47
CA LYS A 218 10.45 9.26 16.35
C LYS A 218 10.70 10.75 16.58
N LYS A 219 11.93 11.21 16.31
CA LYS A 219 12.36 12.61 16.59
C LYS A 219 12.49 13.46 15.35
N VAL A 220 12.66 12.85 14.20
CA VAL A 220 12.88 13.52 12.92
C VAL A 220 11.74 13.19 11.99
N LEU A 221 11.20 14.21 11.35
CA LEU A 221 10.17 14.11 10.32
C LEU A 221 10.75 14.71 9.04
N LEU A 222 10.34 14.14 7.91
CA LEU A 222 10.73 14.60 6.59
C LEU A 222 9.51 15.16 5.86
N SER A 223 9.72 16.14 5.00
CA SER A 223 8.71 16.58 4.04
C SER A 223 9.35 16.82 2.69
N GLU A 224 8.79 16.21 1.67
CA GLU A 224 9.01 16.66 0.30
C GLU A 224 8.15 17.90 0.06
N LEU A 225 8.78 18.98 -0.42
CA LEU A 225 8.10 20.26 -0.56
C LEU A 225 8.35 20.84 -1.95
N TYR A 226 7.37 21.60 -2.42
CA TYR A 226 7.48 22.45 -3.61
C TYR A 226 7.63 21.71 -4.95
N GLY A 227 7.55 20.41 -5.00
CA GLY A 227 7.41 19.67 -6.25
C GLY A 227 6.19 20.18 -7.04
N CYS A 228 6.25 20.16 -8.35
CA CYS A 228 5.23 20.71 -9.24
C CYS A 228 4.90 22.20 -9.04
N SER A 229 5.69 22.91 -8.23
CA SER A 229 5.56 24.36 -8.05
C SER A 229 6.40 25.08 -9.09
N GLY A 230 5.82 26.09 -9.74
CA GLY A 230 6.57 26.95 -10.65
C GLY A 230 7.57 27.85 -9.89
N TRP A 231 8.58 28.35 -10.58
CA TRP A 231 9.56 29.30 -10.07
C TRP A 231 8.95 30.61 -9.51
N GLN A 232 7.65 30.81 -9.73
CA GLN A 232 6.91 32.00 -9.26
C GLN A 232 6.31 31.82 -7.86
N MET A 233 6.44 30.64 -7.27
CA MET A 233 5.93 30.36 -5.93
C MET A 233 6.78 31.09 -4.90
N ARG A 234 6.11 31.90 -4.06
CA ARG A 234 6.71 32.69 -2.99
C ARG A 234 6.21 32.21 -1.64
#